data_9736de4d905ce0be75c94c6ecbb521a9
#
_entry.id   9736de4d905ce0be75c94c6ecbb521a9
#
_cell.length_a   1.000
_cell.length_b   1.000
_cell.length_c   1.000
_cell.angle_alpha   90.00
_cell.angle_beta   90.00
_cell.angle_gamma   90.00
#
_symmetry.space_group_name_H-M   'P 1'
#
loop_
_entity.id
_entity.type
_entity.pdbx_description
1 polymer ?
#
loop_
_entity_poly.entity_id
_entity_poly.type
_entity_poly.pdbx_seq_one_letter_code
_entity_poly.pdbx_strand_id
1 'polypeptide(L)'
;MKLKKLALSAVLSIAISSVYAAELPNITILATGGTIAGSGQSAVSSAYQAGQLNIDTLIEAVPEMKTLANIKGEQVVKIGSQDMSDEVWLKLAKTINNQCANTDGFVITHGTDTMEETAYFLDMTVKCDKPVVLVGAMRPATEKSADGPLNLYNSIVVAKDKKSAKRGVLVAMNDVVLGARDVTKTKHHRRTNIQFAKLRYARLYS
;
A
#
# COMPACT_ATOMS: atom_id res chain seq x y z
N MET A 1 -55.14 -6.71 -60.56
CA MET A 1 -54.70 -6.89 -59.12
C MET A 1 -53.20 -6.78 -59.08
N LYS A 2 -52.67 -5.68 -58.50
CA LYS A 2 -51.22 -5.43 -58.37
C LYS A 2 -50.86 -5.70 -56.93
N LEU A 3 -50.08 -6.77 -56.66
CA LEU A 3 -49.50 -7.04 -55.33
C LEU A 3 -48.31 -6.06 -55.10
N LYS A 4 -48.41 -5.23 -54.10
CA LYS A 4 -47.33 -4.40 -53.59
C LYS A 4 -46.45 -5.27 -52.71
N LYS A 5 -45.18 -5.43 -53.10
CA LYS A 5 -44.13 -6.03 -52.26
C LYS A 5 -43.66 -4.99 -51.23
N LEU A 6 -43.99 -5.23 -49.96
CA LEU A 6 -43.39 -4.47 -48.84
C LEU A 6 -41.97 -5.06 -48.57
N ALA A 7 -40.95 -4.30 -48.85
CA ALA A 7 -39.60 -4.63 -48.41
C ALA A 7 -39.43 -4.13 -46.96
N LEU A 8 -39.30 -5.06 -46.02
CA LEU A 8 -39.04 -4.78 -44.60
C LEU A 8 -37.52 -4.69 -44.42
N SER A 9 -36.94 -3.48 -44.41
CA SER A 9 -35.52 -3.23 -44.11
C SER A 9 -35.32 -3.32 -42.61
N ALA A 10 -34.79 -4.45 -42.13
CA ALA A 10 -34.32 -4.59 -40.76
C ALA A 10 -32.97 -3.83 -40.61
N VAL A 11 -32.98 -2.66 -39.97
CA VAL A 11 -31.78 -1.96 -39.56
C VAL A 11 -31.24 -2.63 -38.29
N LEU A 12 -30.19 -3.44 -38.46
CA LEU A 12 -29.49 -4.07 -37.35
C LEU A 12 -28.55 -3.00 -36.74
N SER A 13 -29.00 -2.35 -35.68
CA SER A 13 -28.21 -1.42 -34.89
C SER A 13 -27.20 -2.23 -34.07
N ILE A 14 -25.96 -2.31 -34.54
CA ILE A 14 -24.84 -2.85 -33.77
C ILE A 14 -24.48 -1.82 -32.70
N ALA A 15 -24.95 -2.01 -31.48
CA ALA A 15 -24.49 -1.28 -30.31
C ALA A 15 -23.05 -1.69 -30.02
N ILE A 16 -22.07 -0.90 -30.49
CA ILE A 16 -20.67 -1.05 -30.12
C ILE A 16 -20.57 -0.57 -28.66
N SER A 17 -20.68 -1.51 -27.73
CA SER A 17 -20.33 -1.27 -26.33
C SER A 17 -18.83 -1.05 -26.28
N SER A 18 -18.41 0.21 -26.20
CA SER A 18 -17.03 0.57 -25.91
C SER A 18 -16.72 0.01 -24.52
N VAL A 19 -16.02 -1.11 -24.45
CA VAL A 19 -15.42 -1.58 -23.22
C VAL A 19 -14.32 -0.58 -22.87
N TYR A 20 -14.65 0.43 -22.08
CA TYR A 20 -13.63 1.26 -21.45
C TYR A 20 -12.85 0.34 -20.53
N ALA A 21 -11.63 0.00 -20.89
CA ALA A 21 -10.68 -0.57 -19.95
C ALA A 21 -10.59 0.43 -18.78
N ALA A 22 -10.98 0.00 -17.59
CA ALA A 22 -10.89 0.86 -16.41
C ALA A 22 -9.44 1.29 -16.24
N GLU A 23 -9.20 2.59 -16.20
CA GLU A 23 -7.86 3.13 -15.98
C GLU A 23 -7.34 2.65 -14.64
N LEU A 24 -6.07 2.20 -14.61
CA LEU A 24 -5.45 1.74 -13.37
C LEU A 24 -5.35 2.90 -12.38
N PRO A 25 -5.66 2.70 -11.09
CA PRO A 25 -5.53 3.74 -10.09
C PRO A 25 -4.06 4.16 -9.92
N ASN A 26 -3.85 5.42 -9.60
CA ASN A 26 -2.53 5.98 -9.32
C ASN A 26 -2.20 5.80 -7.84
N ILE A 27 -1.16 5.03 -7.51
CA ILE A 27 -0.72 4.78 -6.14
C ILE A 27 0.68 5.38 -5.92
N THR A 28 0.80 6.20 -4.89
CA THR A 28 2.10 6.77 -4.48
C THR A 28 2.66 5.97 -3.31
N ILE A 29 3.88 5.46 -3.46
CA ILE A 29 4.62 4.80 -2.38
C ILE A 29 5.59 5.81 -1.78
N LEU A 30 5.40 6.15 -0.50
CA LEU A 30 6.27 7.01 0.29
C LEU A 30 7.23 6.13 1.12
N ALA A 31 8.51 6.12 0.77
CA ALA A 31 9.48 5.26 1.43
C ALA A 31 10.20 5.97 2.57
N THR A 32 10.13 5.40 3.78
CA THR A 32 10.87 5.89 4.94
C THR A 32 12.05 5.01 5.34
N GLY A 33 12.11 3.78 4.85
CA GLY A 33 13.17 2.83 5.19
C GLY A 33 12.63 1.60 5.92
N GLY A 34 13.20 1.29 7.07
CA GLY A 34 12.86 0.11 7.88
C GLY A 34 13.45 -1.20 7.35
N THR A 35 13.06 -2.31 7.96
CA THR A 35 13.49 -3.67 7.61
C THR A 35 13.07 -4.07 6.19
N ILE A 36 11.93 -3.61 5.72
CA ILE A 36 11.43 -3.88 4.36
C ILE A 36 12.41 -3.40 3.28
N ALA A 37 13.16 -2.33 3.58
CA ALA A 37 14.24 -1.79 2.76
C ALA A 37 15.62 -2.15 3.34
N GLY A 38 15.69 -3.13 4.22
CA GLY A 38 16.92 -3.58 4.87
C GLY A 38 17.77 -4.45 3.96
N SER A 39 19.09 -4.32 4.09
CA SER A 39 20.07 -5.13 3.37
C SER A 39 21.07 -5.73 4.33
N GLY A 40 21.32 -7.03 4.21
CA GLY A 40 22.35 -7.78 4.92
C GLY A 40 23.39 -8.36 3.97
N GLN A 41 24.55 -8.70 4.51
CA GLN A 41 25.67 -9.28 3.74
C GLN A 41 25.40 -10.74 3.34
N SER A 42 24.45 -11.41 3.96
CA SER A 42 24.14 -12.83 3.73
C SER A 42 22.64 -13.04 3.69
N ALA A 43 22.20 -13.85 2.74
CA ALA A 43 20.78 -14.22 2.59
C ALA A 43 20.26 -15.17 3.69
N VAL A 44 21.14 -15.67 4.57
CA VAL A 44 20.82 -16.59 5.67
C VAL A 44 21.19 -16.02 7.04
N SER A 45 21.72 -14.81 7.10
CA SER A 45 22.06 -14.10 8.34
C SER A 45 20.99 -13.07 8.66
N SER A 46 20.57 -13.01 9.93
CA SER A 46 19.67 -11.97 10.43
C SER A 46 20.32 -10.63 10.68
N ALA A 47 21.64 -10.51 10.51
CA ALA A 47 22.35 -9.24 10.61
C ALA A 47 22.14 -8.41 9.35
N TYR A 48 21.51 -7.25 9.48
CA TYR A 48 21.21 -6.34 8.39
C TYR A 48 21.23 -4.90 8.86
N GLN A 49 21.28 -3.98 7.90
CA GLN A 49 21.11 -2.54 8.13
C GLN A 49 19.77 -2.09 7.51
N ALA A 50 18.93 -1.46 8.31
CA ALA A 50 17.63 -0.94 7.88
C ALA A 50 17.76 0.21 6.87
N GLY A 51 16.79 0.37 5.97
CA GLY A 51 16.68 1.52 5.08
C GLY A 51 17.77 1.64 4.01
N GLN A 52 18.47 0.56 3.66
CA GLN A 52 19.56 0.61 2.68
C GLN A 52 19.05 0.68 1.23
N LEU A 53 18.00 -0.05 0.91
CA LEU A 53 17.45 -0.09 -0.43
C LEU A 53 16.59 1.15 -0.68
N ASN A 54 16.66 1.68 -1.90
CA ASN A 54 15.75 2.75 -2.32
C ASN A 54 14.40 2.18 -2.78
N ILE A 55 13.44 3.08 -2.96
CA ILE A 55 12.07 2.69 -3.32
C ILE A 55 11.99 2.03 -4.71
N ASP A 56 12.81 2.44 -5.66
CA ASP A 56 12.78 1.87 -7.02
C ASP A 56 13.17 0.39 -6.98
N THR A 57 14.19 0.04 -6.18
CA THR A 57 14.60 -1.36 -5.97
C THR A 57 13.46 -2.21 -5.38
N LEU A 58 12.68 -1.65 -4.44
CA LEU A 58 11.54 -2.36 -3.85
C LEU A 58 10.40 -2.54 -4.87
N ILE A 59 10.16 -1.55 -5.72
CA ILE A 59 9.15 -1.63 -6.78
C ILE A 59 9.57 -2.66 -7.84
N GLU A 60 10.83 -2.67 -8.24
CA GLU A 60 11.38 -3.60 -9.22
C GLU A 60 11.37 -5.06 -8.71
N ALA A 61 11.49 -5.26 -7.40
CA ALA A 61 11.41 -6.59 -6.80
C ALA A 61 10.00 -7.22 -6.84
N VAL A 62 8.94 -6.43 -7.14
CA VAL A 62 7.54 -6.90 -7.19
C VAL A 62 6.86 -6.35 -8.45
N PRO A 63 7.26 -6.80 -9.64
CA PRO A 63 6.74 -6.26 -10.91
C PRO A 63 5.23 -6.47 -11.10
N GLU A 64 4.65 -7.47 -10.43
CA GLU A 64 3.21 -7.77 -10.46
C GLU A 64 2.35 -6.59 -9.98
N MET A 65 2.87 -5.72 -9.13
CA MET A 65 2.16 -4.53 -8.66
C MET A 65 1.77 -3.59 -9.82
N LYS A 66 2.54 -3.58 -10.93
CA LYS A 66 2.26 -2.75 -12.11
C LYS A 66 0.98 -3.17 -12.85
N THR A 67 0.49 -4.39 -12.60
CA THR A 67 -0.80 -4.84 -13.14
C THR A 67 -1.99 -4.35 -12.30
N LEU A 68 -1.72 -3.89 -11.08
CA LEU A 68 -2.73 -3.44 -10.12
C LEU A 68 -2.96 -1.92 -10.14
N ALA A 69 -1.90 -1.15 -10.39
CA ALA A 69 -1.90 0.30 -10.29
C ALA A 69 -0.75 0.94 -11.10
N ASN A 70 -0.92 2.20 -11.46
CA ASN A 70 0.19 3.08 -11.87
C ASN A 70 0.94 3.48 -10.60
N ILE A 71 2.17 3.00 -10.43
CA ILE A 71 2.92 3.17 -9.19
C ILE A 71 3.98 4.24 -9.35
N LYS A 72 3.97 5.21 -8.44
CA LYS A 72 5.02 6.21 -8.25
C LYS A 72 5.72 5.98 -6.91
N GLY A 73 7.04 5.87 -6.92
CA GLY A 73 7.87 5.83 -5.70
C GLY A 73 8.41 7.21 -5.35
N GLU A 74 8.40 7.55 -4.06
CA GLU A 74 9.04 8.76 -3.52
C GLU A 74 9.82 8.41 -2.24
N GLN A 75 11.12 8.69 -2.25
CA GLN A 75 11.96 8.47 -1.07
C GLN A 75 11.85 9.67 -0.13
N VAL A 76 11.17 9.48 0.99
CA VAL A 76 11.01 10.53 2.01
C VAL A 76 12.25 10.62 2.90
N VAL A 77 12.66 9.48 3.47
CA VAL A 77 13.90 9.30 4.26
C VAL A 77 14.41 7.86 4.12
N LYS A 78 15.60 7.56 4.63
CA LYS A 78 16.20 6.20 4.69
C LYS A 78 16.70 5.93 6.10
N ILE A 79 15.80 5.51 6.99
CA ILE A 79 16.11 5.33 8.41
C ILE A 79 15.54 4.00 8.95
N GLY A 80 16.04 3.56 10.09
CA GLY A 80 15.33 2.63 10.96
C GLY A 80 14.16 3.36 11.63
N SER A 81 13.09 2.64 11.98
CA SER A 81 11.93 3.32 12.59
C SER A 81 12.21 3.86 13.99
N GLN A 82 13.22 3.36 14.68
CA GLN A 82 13.68 3.92 15.95
C GLN A 82 14.25 5.34 15.82
N ASP A 83 14.61 5.76 14.59
CA ASP A 83 15.13 7.10 14.29
C ASP A 83 14.03 8.03 13.73
N MET A 84 12.74 7.64 13.84
CA MET A 84 11.63 8.51 13.47
C MET A 84 11.58 9.74 14.37
N SER A 85 11.25 10.87 13.76
CA SER A 85 11.14 12.16 14.44
C SER A 85 9.88 12.91 14.04
N ASP A 86 9.51 13.91 14.84
CA ASP A 86 8.39 14.81 14.54
C ASP A 86 8.52 15.45 13.15
N GLU A 87 9.76 15.78 12.74
CA GLU A 87 10.01 16.35 11.42
C GLU A 87 9.65 15.39 10.29
N VAL A 88 9.99 14.10 10.45
CA VAL A 88 9.66 13.06 9.46
C VAL A 88 8.16 12.82 9.42
N TRP A 89 7.50 12.75 10.57
CA TRP A 89 6.04 12.62 10.65
C TRP A 89 5.32 13.80 9.99
N LEU A 90 5.74 15.03 10.30
CA LEU A 90 5.17 16.24 9.68
C LEU A 90 5.43 16.28 8.17
N LYS A 91 6.61 15.85 7.71
CA LYS A 91 6.92 15.73 6.29
C LYS A 91 6.00 14.74 5.60
N LEU A 92 5.78 13.55 6.18
CA LEU A 92 4.84 12.55 5.66
C LEU A 92 3.42 13.11 5.56
N ALA A 93 2.90 13.68 6.64
CA ALA A 93 1.54 14.25 6.66
C ALA A 93 1.35 15.36 5.62
N LYS A 94 2.32 16.27 5.49
CA LYS A 94 2.32 17.33 4.48
C LYS A 94 2.38 16.75 3.06
N THR A 95 3.24 15.76 2.81
CA THR A 95 3.37 15.12 1.49
C THR A 95 2.05 14.47 1.08
N ILE A 96 1.41 13.70 1.97
CA ILE A 96 0.12 13.06 1.72
C ILE A 96 -0.95 14.11 1.41
N ASN A 97 -1.08 15.13 2.26
CA ASN A 97 -2.10 16.17 2.08
C ASN A 97 -1.91 16.95 0.76
N ASN A 98 -0.67 17.28 0.39
CA ASN A 98 -0.36 18.02 -0.83
C ASN A 98 -0.60 17.19 -2.11
N GLN A 99 -0.40 15.87 -2.05
CA GLN A 99 -0.55 14.98 -3.20
C GLN A 99 -1.93 14.31 -3.28
N CYS A 100 -2.81 14.54 -2.32
CA CYS A 100 -4.12 13.88 -2.21
C CYS A 100 -4.99 14.00 -3.47
N ALA A 101 -4.95 15.13 -4.16
CA ALA A 101 -5.73 15.35 -5.38
C ALA A 101 -5.18 14.58 -6.60
N ASN A 102 -3.90 14.20 -6.58
CA ASN A 102 -3.19 13.65 -7.73
C ASN A 102 -2.92 12.14 -7.61
N THR A 103 -3.46 11.48 -6.59
CA THR A 103 -3.29 10.04 -6.37
C THR A 103 -4.60 9.42 -5.87
N ASP A 104 -4.76 8.12 -6.06
CA ASP A 104 -5.93 7.36 -5.60
C ASP A 104 -5.66 6.64 -4.27
N GLY A 105 -4.41 6.55 -3.85
CA GLY A 105 -4.03 5.99 -2.57
C GLY A 105 -2.53 6.12 -2.28
N PHE A 106 -2.18 5.96 -1.03
CA PHE A 106 -0.81 6.01 -0.54
C PHE A 106 -0.42 4.70 0.14
N VAL A 107 0.82 4.27 -0.11
CA VAL A 107 1.48 3.21 0.66
C VAL A 107 2.72 3.81 1.29
N ILE A 108 3.00 3.51 2.57
CA ILE A 108 4.16 4.01 3.29
C ILE A 108 4.99 2.82 3.74
N THR A 109 6.20 2.64 3.17
CA THR A 109 7.12 1.62 3.70
C THR A 109 7.75 2.12 4.98
N HIS A 110 7.72 1.30 6.03
CA HIS A 110 8.11 1.71 7.37
C HIS A 110 8.75 0.57 8.16
N GLY A 111 9.60 0.89 9.11
CA GLY A 111 10.08 -0.09 10.09
C GLY A 111 9.00 -0.38 11.14
N THR A 112 9.03 -1.58 11.72
CA THR A 112 7.94 -2.05 12.58
C THR A 112 8.04 -1.59 14.04
N ASP A 113 9.19 -1.01 14.48
CA ASP A 113 9.38 -0.65 15.89
C ASP A 113 8.48 0.51 16.34
N THR A 114 8.29 1.51 15.47
CA THR A 114 7.44 2.70 15.75
C THR A 114 6.32 2.86 14.70
N MET A 115 5.90 1.75 14.10
CA MET A 115 4.84 1.77 13.09
C MET A 115 3.50 2.19 13.68
N GLU A 116 3.20 1.75 14.90
CA GLU A 116 1.95 2.08 15.59
C GLU A 116 1.85 3.57 15.90
N GLU A 117 2.94 4.20 16.33
CA GLU A 117 2.98 5.64 16.59
C GLU A 117 2.84 6.44 15.29
N THR A 118 3.55 6.04 14.24
CA THR A 118 3.45 6.70 12.92
C THR A 118 2.05 6.55 12.35
N ALA A 119 1.45 5.36 12.44
CA ALA A 119 0.09 5.12 11.97
C ALA A 119 -0.92 6.01 12.70
N TYR A 120 -0.82 6.07 14.04
CA TYR A 120 -1.72 6.90 14.86
C TYR A 120 -1.53 8.39 14.60
N PHE A 121 -0.27 8.86 14.50
CA PHE A 121 0.01 10.26 14.17
C PHE A 121 -0.60 10.67 12.83
N LEU A 122 -0.43 9.84 11.81
CA LEU A 122 -0.98 10.12 10.48
C LEU A 122 -2.52 10.05 10.48
N ASP A 123 -3.12 9.14 11.23
CA ASP A 123 -4.59 9.03 11.40
C ASP A 123 -5.19 10.32 11.96
N MET A 124 -4.47 10.99 12.86
CA MET A 124 -4.91 12.25 13.48
C MET A 124 -4.62 13.51 12.65
N THR A 125 -3.67 13.46 11.71
CA THR A 125 -3.15 14.66 11.04
C THR A 125 -3.40 14.71 9.53
N VAL A 126 -3.60 13.57 8.89
CA VAL A 126 -3.89 13.49 7.45
C VAL A 126 -5.34 13.91 7.20
N LYS A 127 -5.52 14.83 6.24
CA LYS A 127 -6.83 15.37 5.82
C LYS A 127 -7.27 14.84 4.46
N CYS A 128 -6.63 13.76 4.00
CA CYS A 128 -6.89 13.15 2.70
C CYS A 128 -7.89 12.01 2.85
N ASP A 129 -8.94 12.02 2.03
CA ASP A 129 -9.98 10.97 2.01
C ASP A 129 -9.55 9.70 1.25
N LYS A 130 -8.34 9.68 0.69
CA LYS A 130 -7.80 8.51 -0.02
C LYS A 130 -7.23 7.50 0.96
N PRO A 131 -7.18 6.20 0.59
CA PRO A 131 -6.51 5.19 1.41
C PRO A 131 -5.07 5.56 1.73
N VAL A 132 -4.66 5.41 2.99
CA VAL A 132 -3.28 5.54 3.44
C VAL A 132 -2.91 4.28 4.19
N VAL A 133 -1.92 3.53 3.68
CA VAL A 133 -1.58 2.19 4.17
C VAL A 133 -0.11 2.12 4.52
N LEU A 134 0.22 1.86 5.79
CA LEU A 134 1.58 1.54 6.20
C LEU A 134 1.87 0.05 5.96
N VAL A 135 3.11 -0.23 5.59
CA VAL A 135 3.61 -1.58 5.37
C VAL A 135 5.04 -1.72 5.86
N GLY A 136 5.35 -2.87 6.43
CA GLY A 136 6.69 -3.20 6.88
C GLY A 136 7.06 -4.64 6.56
N ALA A 137 8.21 -5.07 7.08
CA ALA A 137 8.66 -6.45 7.02
C ALA A 137 9.38 -6.83 8.30
N MET A 138 9.39 -8.14 8.62
CA MET A 138 10.13 -8.68 9.74
C MET A 138 11.51 -9.22 9.34
N ARG A 139 11.71 -9.39 8.03
CA ARG A 139 12.94 -9.87 7.44
C ARG A 139 13.45 -8.92 6.37
N PRO A 140 14.78 -8.67 6.32
CA PRO A 140 15.34 -7.75 5.35
C PRO A 140 15.13 -8.27 3.92
N ALA A 141 15.09 -7.35 2.96
CA ALA A 141 14.82 -7.65 1.56
C ALA A 141 15.82 -8.67 0.94
N THR A 142 17.04 -8.73 1.46
CA THR A 142 18.09 -9.65 0.98
C THR A 142 17.97 -11.06 1.55
N GLU A 143 17.12 -11.31 2.54
CA GLU A 143 16.93 -12.65 3.12
C GLU A 143 16.08 -13.54 2.20
N LYS A 144 16.43 -14.84 2.07
CA LYS A 144 15.69 -15.81 1.24
C LYS A 144 14.21 -15.92 1.58
N SER A 145 13.86 -15.68 2.83
CA SER A 145 12.47 -15.77 3.32
C SER A 145 11.87 -14.38 3.60
N ALA A 146 12.37 -13.35 2.92
CA ALA A 146 11.84 -11.98 3.04
C ALA A 146 10.31 -11.94 2.88
N ASP A 147 9.64 -11.29 3.83
CA ASP A 147 8.18 -11.11 3.81
C ASP A 147 7.76 -9.77 3.18
N GLY A 148 8.72 -8.86 2.99
CA GLY A 148 8.52 -7.53 2.44
C GLY A 148 7.83 -7.50 1.06
N PRO A 149 8.25 -8.30 0.08
CA PRO A 149 7.66 -8.30 -1.25
C PRO A 149 6.15 -8.59 -1.24
N LEU A 150 5.72 -9.64 -0.52
CA LEU A 150 4.30 -9.97 -0.42
C LEU A 150 3.52 -8.93 0.38
N ASN A 151 4.08 -8.43 1.49
CA ASN A 151 3.45 -7.36 2.27
C ASN A 151 3.26 -6.10 1.42
N LEU A 152 4.26 -5.71 0.61
CA LEU A 152 4.17 -4.56 -0.28
C LEU A 152 3.09 -4.76 -1.35
N TYR A 153 3.05 -5.93 -1.99
CA TYR A 153 1.98 -6.26 -2.95
C TYR A 153 0.59 -6.14 -2.32
N ASN A 154 0.38 -6.75 -1.15
CA ASN A 154 -0.89 -6.71 -0.43
C ASN A 154 -1.27 -5.29 -0.03
N SER A 155 -0.30 -4.44 0.34
CA SER A 155 -0.56 -3.03 0.67
C SER A 155 -1.06 -2.23 -0.55
N ILE A 156 -0.58 -2.53 -1.76
CA ILE A 156 -1.11 -1.94 -3.00
C ILE A 156 -2.56 -2.40 -3.25
N VAL A 157 -2.87 -3.69 -3.01
CA VAL A 157 -4.24 -4.20 -3.13
C VAL A 157 -5.18 -3.45 -2.20
N VAL A 158 -4.77 -3.21 -0.95
CA VAL A 158 -5.55 -2.44 0.03
C VAL A 158 -5.68 -0.97 -0.37
N ALA A 159 -4.57 -0.33 -0.81
CA ALA A 159 -4.55 1.08 -1.15
C ALA A 159 -5.37 1.42 -2.40
N LYS A 160 -5.50 0.49 -3.36
CA LYS A 160 -6.33 0.69 -4.55
C LYS A 160 -7.83 0.46 -4.33
N ASP A 161 -8.19 -0.23 -3.24
CA ASP A 161 -9.60 -0.54 -2.96
C ASP A 161 -10.32 0.70 -2.43
N LYS A 162 -11.33 1.17 -3.15
CA LYS A 162 -12.18 2.30 -2.74
C LYS A 162 -12.86 2.09 -1.39
N LYS A 163 -13.05 0.84 -0.96
CA LYS A 163 -13.58 0.50 0.36
C LYS A 163 -12.62 0.85 1.50
N SER A 164 -11.33 0.98 1.21
CA SER A 164 -10.31 1.42 2.18
C SER A 164 -10.33 2.93 2.41
N ALA A 165 -10.96 3.71 1.53
CA ALA A 165 -11.10 5.15 1.68
C ALA A 165 -11.94 5.50 2.92
N LYS A 166 -11.61 6.62 3.59
CA LYS A 166 -12.31 7.11 4.80
C LYS A 166 -12.29 6.15 6.00
N ARG A 167 -11.39 5.17 6.00
CA ARG A 167 -11.20 4.26 7.14
C ARG A 167 -10.07 4.70 8.08
N GLY A 168 -9.55 5.90 7.87
CA GLY A 168 -8.35 6.37 8.54
C GLY A 168 -7.09 5.70 7.95
N VAL A 169 -6.02 5.75 8.69
CA VAL A 169 -4.76 5.11 8.32
C VAL A 169 -4.81 3.62 8.66
N LEU A 170 -4.39 2.80 7.70
CA LEU A 170 -4.36 1.35 7.81
C LEU A 170 -2.91 0.83 7.89
N VAL A 171 -2.74 -0.33 8.49
CA VAL A 171 -1.48 -1.09 8.45
C VAL A 171 -1.77 -2.43 7.80
N ALA A 172 -1.08 -2.74 6.68
CA ALA A 172 -1.22 -4.01 5.96
C ALA A 172 0.08 -4.81 6.09
N MET A 173 0.05 -5.92 6.81
CA MET A 173 1.22 -6.75 7.04
C MET A 173 0.79 -8.16 7.47
N ASN A 174 1.53 -9.20 7.03
CA ASN A 174 1.28 -10.60 7.41
C ASN A 174 -0.16 -11.07 7.11
N ASP A 175 -0.67 -10.72 5.92
CA ASP A 175 -2.03 -11.04 5.45
C ASP A 175 -3.17 -10.48 6.34
N VAL A 176 -2.87 -9.44 7.13
CA VAL A 176 -3.82 -8.77 8.00
C VAL A 176 -3.84 -7.28 7.71
N VAL A 177 -5.03 -6.68 7.78
CA VAL A 177 -5.22 -5.22 7.70
C VAL A 177 -5.77 -4.72 9.04
N LEU A 178 -5.08 -3.76 9.63
CA LEU A 178 -5.40 -3.18 10.94
C LEU A 178 -5.65 -1.68 10.81
N GLY A 179 -6.55 -1.15 11.62
CA GLY A 179 -6.67 0.30 11.79
C GLY A 179 -5.52 0.85 12.63
N ALA A 180 -5.15 2.10 12.43
CA ALA A 180 -4.08 2.77 13.16
C ALA A 180 -4.26 2.75 14.69
N ARG A 181 -5.50 2.67 15.15
CA ARG A 181 -5.83 2.63 16.60
C ARG A 181 -5.78 1.23 17.21
N ASP A 182 -5.73 0.20 16.36
CA ASP A 182 -5.81 -1.20 16.78
C ASP A 182 -4.47 -1.92 16.63
N VAL A 183 -3.53 -1.32 15.89
CA VAL A 183 -2.23 -1.93 15.63
C VAL A 183 -1.31 -1.79 16.83
N THR A 184 -0.64 -2.87 17.20
CA THR A 184 0.48 -2.84 18.14
C THR A 184 1.49 -3.94 17.82
N LYS A 185 2.77 -3.64 18.07
CA LYS A 185 3.84 -4.61 17.90
C LYS A 185 4.01 -5.44 19.16
N THR A 186 3.72 -6.74 19.07
CA THR A 186 3.74 -7.65 20.24
C THR A 186 5.01 -8.47 20.38
N LYS A 187 5.80 -8.66 19.30
CA LYS A 187 7.03 -9.49 19.29
C LYS A 187 8.04 -8.95 18.28
N HIS A 188 9.34 -9.08 18.61
CA HIS A 188 10.43 -8.54 17.76
C HIS A 188 11.02 -9.54 16.74
N HIS A 189 10.72 -10.86 16.82
CA HIS A 189 11.42 -11.90 16.04
C HIS A 189 10.52 -12.91 15.31
N ARG A 190 9.20 -12.68 15.20
CA ARG A 190 8.30 -13.62 14.50
C ARG A 190 7.50 -12.91 13.42
N ARG A 191 7.15 -13.64 12.33
CA ARG A 191 6.30 -13.13 11.24
C ARG A 191 4.93 -12.61 11.70
N THR A 192 4.44 -13.12 12.83
CA THR A 192 3.11 -12.83 13.39
C THR A 192 3.18 -11.91 14.61
N ASN A 193 3.97 -10.84 14.55
CA ASN A 193 4.20 -9.98 15.72
C ASN A 193 3.44 -8.66 15.71
N ILE A 194 2.77 -8.33 14.62
CA ILE A 194 1.79 -7.25 14.60
C ILE A 194 0.42 -7.86 14.86
N GLN A 195 -0.19 -7.51 15.97
CA GLN A 195 -1.48 -8.03 16.41
C GLN A 195 -2.41 -6.88 16.81
N PHE A 196 -3.68 -7.19 16.89
CA PHE A 196 -4.68 -6.31 17.48
C PHE A 196 -4.45 -6.17 18.99
N ALA A 197 -4.47 -4.95 19.51
CA ALA A 197 -4.93 -4.74 20.86
C ALA A 197 -6.40 -5.19 20.85
N LYS A 198 -6.72 -6.28 21.57
CA LYS A 198 -8.05 -6.88 21.59
C LYS A 198 -9.17 -5.85 21.34
N LEU A 199 -9.71 -5.79 20.11
CA LEU A 199 -11.10 -5.42 19.80
C LEU A 199 -11.31 -4.99 18.34
N ARG A 200 -12.21 -5.74 17.67
CA ARG A 200 -12.96 -5.47 16.45
C ARG A 200 -12.20 -5.55 15.11
N TYR A 201 -12.38 -6.70 14.47
CA TYR A 201 -12.17 -6.90 13.05
C TYR A 201 -12.83 -5.78 12.22
N ALA A 202 -12.06 -5.00 11.50
CA ALA A 202 -12.58 -4.35 10.31
C ALA A 202 -12.73 -5.44 9.24
N ARG A 203 -13.95 -6.01 9.10
CA ARG A 203 -14.26 -6.91 7.98
C ARG A 203 -14.15 -6.11 6.70
N LEU A 204 -13.05 -6.31 5.96
CA LEU A 204 -12.88 -5.74 4.62
C LEU A 204 -13.53 -6.62 3.54
N TYR A 205 -13.89 -7.87 3.88
CA TYR A 205 -14.46 -8.83 2.95
C TYR A 205 -15.66 -9.54 3.61
N SER A 206 -16.83 -9.05 3.36
CA SER A 206 -18.11 -9.77 3.42
C SER A 206 -19.06 -9.19 2.40
#